data_14921dcaa3e4e8143840ec502d37d843
#
_entry.id   14921dcaa3e4e8143840ec502d37d843
#
_cell.length_a   1.000
_cell.length_b   1.000
_cell.length_c   1.000
_cell.angle_alpha   90.00
_cell.angle_beta   90.00
_cell.angle_gamma   90.00
#
_symmetry.space_group_name_H-M   'P 1'
#
loop_
_entity.id
_entity.type
_entity.pdbx_description
1 polymer ?
#
loop_
_entity_poly.entity_id
_entity_poly.type
_entity_poly.pdbx_seq_one_letter_code
_entity_poly.pdbx_strand_id
1 'polypeptide(L)'
;LLIFENNLCFEITDFHNYKFKKIYIISNENKHRSIKLSEKVLKFKNLLINDQEQRLKSNSIDCEVIDISKIKDISDQIIGLYPTVGENLDYLNSNNLKLNFLFRKLDQYSWQYCNKGFFNFKNYIPKIIAFLS
;
A
#
# COMPACT_ATOMS: atom_id res chain seq x y z
N LEU A 1 9.61 6.56 1.74
CA LEU A 1 8.25 6.18 1.35
C LEU A 1 7.78 4.98 2.16
N LEU A 2 6.51 4.92 2.55
CA LEU A 2 5.86 3.72 3.10
C LEU A 2 5.03 3.04 2.01
N ILE A 3 5.16 1.71 1.91
CA ILE A 3 4.33 0.84 1.07
C ILE A 3 3.65 -0.18 1.99
N PHE A 4 2.34 -0.29 1.91
CA PHE A 4 1.57 -1.22 2.73
C PHE A 4 1.34 -2.55 2.00
N GLU A 5 0.99 -3.60 2.74
CA GLU A 5 0.79 -4.98 2.22
C GLU A 5 -0.28 -5.13 1.13
N ASN A 6 -1.08 -4.13 0.88
CA ASN A 6 -2.04 -4.06 -0.21
C ASN A 6 -1.57 -3.21 -1.41
N ASN A 7 -0.33 -2.71 -1.37
CA ASN A 7 0.28 -1.87 -2.40
C ASN A 7 1.63 -2.44 -2.91
N LEU A 8 1.79 -3.76 -2.91
CA LEU A 8 3.05 -4.46 -3.19
C LEU A 8 3.40 -4.59 -4.69
N CYS A 9 3.06 -3.60 -5.49
CA CYS A 9 3.42 -3.51 -6.90
C CYS A 9 3.93 -2.10 -7.20
N PHE A 10 4.93 -1.65 -6.43
CA PHE A 10 5.46 -0.30 -6.52
C PHE A 10 5.94 0.05 -7.93
N GLU A 11 6.56 -0.89 -8.64
CA GLU A 11 7.18 -0.71 -9.95
C GLU A 11 6.17 -0.32 -11.04
N ILE A 12 4.90 -0.66 -10.87
CA ILE A 12 3.83 -0.31 -11.81
C ILE A 12 3.00 0.91 -11.35
N THR A 13 3.41 1.55 -10.25
CA THR A 13 2.76 2.78 -9.81
C THR A 13 3.29 4.00 -10.54
N ASP A 14 2.53 5.09 -10.54
CA ASP A 14 2.97 6.38 -11.07
C ASP A 14 4.21 6.94 -10.36
N PHE A 15 4.58 6.36 -9.22
CA PHE A 15 5.63 6.85 -8.32
C PHE A 15 6.97 6.13 -8.47
N HIS A 16 7.07 5.12 -9.32
CA HIS A 16 8.32 4.36 -9.50
C HIS A 16 9.48 5.23 -10.00
N ASN A 17 9.18 6.34 -10.69
CA ASN A 17 10.19 7.31 -11.17
C ASN A 17 10.59 8.34 -10.13
N TYR A 18 9.92 8.39 -8.97
CA TYR A 18 10.28 9.33 -7.90
C TYR A 18 11.48 8.78 -7.12
N LYS A 19 12.42 9.67 -6.81
CA LYS A 19 13.58 9.29 -5.97
C LYS A 19 13.20 9.41 -4.50
N PHE A 20 13.07 8.28 -3.84
CA PHE A 20 12.92 8.22 -2.39
C PHE A 20 14.26 7.84 -1.75
N LYS A 21 14.58 8.46 -0.61
CA LYS A 21 15.79 8.14 0.16
C LYS A 21 15.78 6.66 0.61
N LYS A 22 14.62 6.20 1.06
CA LYS A 22 14.39 4.82 1.49
C LYS A 22 12.93 4.45 1.34
N ILE A 23 12.67 3.18 1.05
CA ILE A 23 11.32 2.61 1.01
C ILE A 23 11.17 1.64 2.19
N TYR A 24 10.13 1.86 3.01
CA TYR A 24 9.73 0.93 4.05
C TYR A 24 8.51 0.15 3.59
N ILE A 25 8.64 -1.18 3.59
CA ILE A 25 7.52 -2.09 3.31
C ILE A 25 6.90 -2.46 4.65
N ILE A 26 5.63 -2.12 4.82
CA ILE A 26 4.94 -2.24 6.10
C ILE A 26 4.29 -3.62 6.21
N SER A 27 4.71 -4.40 7.20
CA SER A 27 4.03 -5.62 7.62
C SER A 27 3.06 -5.29 8.77
N ASN A 28 1.93 -5.99 8.80
CA ASN A 28 0.94 -5.85 9.86
C ASN A 28 0.63 -7.23 10.46
N GLU A 29 1.22 -7.53 11.60
CA GLU A 29 1.04 -8.79 12.30
C GLU A 29 -0.33 -8.89 12.99
N ASN A 30 -0.73 -10.13 13.29
CA ASN A 30 -2.01 -10.40 13.96
C ASN A 30 -2.20 -9.66 15.29
N LYS A 31 -1.11 -9.38 16.02
CA LYS A 31 -1.19 -8.64 17.29
C LYS A 31 -1.80 -7.24 17.15
N HIS A 32 -1.69 -6.64 15.95
CA HIS A 32 -2.18 -5.30 15.66
C HIS A 32 -3.53 -5.30 14.93
N ARG A 33 -4.08 -6.49 14.60
CA ARG A 33 -5.32 -6.62 13.84
C ARG A 33 -6.52 -6.82 14.77
N SER A 34 -7.62 -6.17 14.46
CA SER A 34 -8.92 -6.42 15.08
C SER A 34 -9.48 -7.79 14.66
N ILE A 35 -9.33 -8.14 13.38
CA ILE A 35 -9.70 -9.43 12.83
C ILE A 35 -8.43 -10.26 12.60
N LYS A 36 -8.30 -11.38 13.32
CA LYS A 36 -7.13 -12.26 13.20
C LYS A 36 -7.16 -13.04 11.90
N LEU A 37 -6.05 -13.01 11.18
CA LEU A 37 -5.84 -13.80 9.98
C LEU A 37 -5.36 -15.21 10.33
N SER A 38 -5.72 -16.19 9.49
CA SER A 38 -5.16 -17.54 9.63
C SER A 38 -3.65 -17.55 9.33
N GLU A 39 -2.93 -18.53 9.87
CA GLU A 39 -1.49 -18.69 9.61
C GLU A 39 -1.15 -18.80 8.12
N LYS A 40 -2.02 -19.48 7.34
CA LYS A 40 -1.84 -19.61 5.89
C LYS A 40 -1.90 -18.25 5.19
N VAL A 41 -2.83 -17.39 5.59
CA VAL A 41 -2.96 -16.04 5.02
C VAL A 41 -1.79 -15.16 5.42
N LEU A 42 -1.35 -15.22 6.67
CA LEU A 42 -0.16 -14.48 7.13
C LEU A 42 1.10 -14.93 6.38
N LYS A 43 1.29 -16.24 6.23
CA LYS A 43 2.42 -16.77 5.46
C LYS A 43 2.39 -16.28 4.01
N PHE A 44 1.22 -16.29 3.36
CA PHE A 44 1.07 -15.78 2.00
C PHE A 44 1.41 -14.27 1.91
N LYS A 45 0.90 -13.45 2.83
CA LYS A 45 1.22 -12.02 2.88
C LYS A 45 2.72 -11.78 3.06
N ASN A 46 3.37 -12.52 3.96
CA ASN A 46 4.80 -12.40 4.18
C ASN A 46 5.63 -12.79 2.93
N LEU A 47 5.18 -13.80 2.17
CA LEU A 47 5.82 -14.14 0.89
C LEU A 47 5.72 -13.00 -0.12
N LEU A 48 4.57 -12.34 -0.22
CA LEU A 48 4.39 -11.18 -1.11
C LEU A 48 5.25 -9.98 -0.68
N ILE A 49 5.35 -9.72 0.63
CA ILE A 49 6.21 -8.67 1.19
C ILE A 49 7.68 -8.95 0.84
N ASN A 50 8.14 -10.18 1.05
CA ASN A 50 9.51 -10.59 0.73
C ASN A 50 9.80 -10.49 -0.75
N ASP A 51 8.87 -10.89 -1.61
CA ASP A 51 9.00 -10.75 -3.06
C ASP A 51 9.15 -9.28 -3.47
N GLN A 52 8.33 -8.38 -2.92
CA GLN A 52 8.45 -6.94 -3.18
C GLN A 52 9.82 -6.40 -2.70
N GLU A 53 10.28 -6.82 -1.53
CA GLU A 53 11.59 -6.41 -1.01
C GLU A 53 12.73 -6.86 -1.96
N GLN A 54 12.70 -8.11 -2.42
CA GLN A 54 13.69 -8.63 -3.36
C GLN A 54 13.69 -7.87 -4.68
N ARG A 55 12.52 -7.56 -5.23
CA ARG A 55 12.40 -6.77 -6.48
C ARG A 55 12.95 -5.36 -6.32
N LEU A 56 12.67 -4.67 -5.22
CA LEU A 56 13.24 -3.36 -4.95
C LEU A 56 14.76 -3.41 -4.82
N LYS A 57 15.29 -4.39 -4.06
CA LYS A 57 16.74 -4.58 -3.89
C LYS A 57 17.46 -4.91 -5.21
N SER A 58 16.84 -5.74 -6.06
CA SER A 58 17.41 -6.06 -7.39
C SER A 58 17.49 -4.84 -8.30
N ASN A 59 16.62 -3.85 -8.08
CA ASN A 59 16.67 -2.55 -8.77
C ASN A 59 17.52 -1.50 -8.04
N SER A 60 18.36 -1.92 -7.08
CA SER A 60 19.23 -1.05 -6.29
C SER A 60 18.49 0.04 -5.50
N ILE A 61 17.25 -0.23 -5.10
CA ILE A 61 16.45 0.66 -4.27
C ILE A 61 16.66 0.28 -2.80
N ASP A 62 17.08 1.25 -1.98
CA ASP A 62 17.20 1.03 -0.54
C ASP A 62 15.82 0.81 0.08
N CYS A 63 15.61 -0.38 0.64
CA CYS A 63 14.34 -0.75 1.24
C CYS A 63 14.51 -1.67 2.45
N GLU A 64 13.50 -1.66 3.31
CA GLU A 64 13.45 -2.43 4.53
C GLU A 64 12.01 -2.84 4.87
N VAL A 65 11.82 -4.06 5.32
CA VAL A 65 10.53 -4.52 5.87
C VAL A 65 10.47 -4.18 7.35
N ILE A 66 9.45 -3.44 7.76
CA ILE A 66 9.23 -3.09 9.17
C ILE A 66 7.81 -3.40 9.62
N ASP A 67 7.63 -3.70 10.89
CA ASP A 67 6.31 -3.84 11.50
C ASP A 67 5.62 -2.47 11.57
N ILE A 68 4.29 -2.44 11.38
CA ILE A 68 3.49 -1.21 11.36
C ILE A 68 3.68 -0.35 12.63
N SER A 69 3.97 -0.96 13.77
CA SER A 69 4.22 -0.25 15.03
C SER A 69 5.52 0.56 15.04
N LYS A 70 6.44 0.26 14.12
CA LYS A 70 7.73 0.97 13.99
C LYS A 70 7.63 2.26 13.18
N ILE A 71 6.51 2.53 12.53
CA ILE A 71 6.33 3.78 11.77
C ILE A 71 6.58 5.01 12.64
N LYS A 72 6.17 4.97 13.89
CA LYS A 72 6.37 6.06 14.86
C LYS A 72 7.85 6.36 15.19
N ASP A 73 8.73 5.37 14.99
CA ASP A 73 10.15 5.47 15.32
C ASP A 73 10.98 6.08 14.16
N ILE A 74 10.35 6.31 13.00
CA ILE A 74 11.01 6.92 11.85
C ILE A 74 11.10 8.44 12.05
N SER A 75 12.32 8.96 12.09
CA SER A 75 12.59 10.38 12.32
C SER A 75 12.53 11.26 11.06
N ASP A 76 12.62 10.65 9.89
CA ASP A 76 12.58 11.35 8.60
C ASP A 76 11.14 11.79 8.25
N GLN A 77 11.02 12.73 7.31
CA GLN A 77 9.71 13.07 6.73
C GLN A 77 9.14 11.85 5.99
N ILE A 78 7.95 11.42 6.39
CA ILE A 78 7.32 10.23 5.87
C ILE A 78 6.20 10.60 4.90
N ILE A 79 6.19 9.91 3.74
CA ILE A 79 5.10 9.91 2.77
C ILE A 79 4.67 8.45 2.60
N GLY A 80 3.37 8.16 2.64
CA GLY A 80 2.83 6.81 2.44
C GLY A 80 2.06 6.67 1.13
N LEU A 81 2.12 5.52 0.48
CA LEU A 81 1.08 5.16 -0.48
C LEU A 81 -0.23 4.96 0.29
N TYR A 82 -1.33 5.49 -0.22
CA TYR A 82 -2.62 5.37 0.47
C TYR A 82 -3.01 3.90 0.64
N PRO A 83 -3.14 3.39 1.89
CA PRO A 83 -3.34 1.97 2.12
C PRO A 83 -4.75 1.48 1.83
N THR A 84 -5.61 2.34 1.25
CA THR A 84 -7.05 2.11 1.08
C THR A 84 -7.79 1.94 2.42
N VAL A 85 -9.11 1.74 2.38
CA VAL A 85 -9.89 1.44 3.59
C VAL A 85 -9.53 0.06 4.13
N GLY A 86 -9.48 -0.09 5.45
CA GLY A 86 -9.18 -1.35 6.13
C GLY A 86 -8.16 -1.22 7.25
N GLU A 87 -7.69 -2.33 7.76
CA GLU A 87 -6.95 -2.41 9.03
C GLU A 87 -5.66 -1.59 9.10
N ASN A 88 -4.96 -1.40 7.97
CA ASN A 88 -3.77 -0.55 7.97
C ASN A 88 -4.14 0.92 8.21
N LEU A 89 -5.17 1.42 7.52
CA LEU A 89 -5.66 2.78 7.74
C LEU A 89 -6.26 2.95 9.15
N ASP A 90 -7.00 1.95 9.61
CA ASP A 90 -7.59 1.94 10.96
C ASP A 90 -6.49 1.98 12.04
N TYR A 91 -5.41 1.22 11.85
CA TYR A 91 -4.25 1.25 12.74
C TYR A 91 -3.62 2.64 12.81
N LEU A 92 -3.36 3.26 11.65
CA LEU A 92 -2.77 4.60 11.58
C LEU A 92 -3.65 5.62 12.29
N ASN A 93 -4.96 5.60 12.04
CA ASN A 93 -5.93 6.52 12.65
C ASN A 93 -6.01 6.32 14.18
N SER A 94 -6.11 5.07 14.64
CA SER A 94 -6.22 4.75 16.06
C SER A 94 -4.97 5.11 16.86
N ASN A 95 -3.81 5.15 16.20
CA ASN A 95 -2.55 5.54 16.81
C ASN A 95 -2.16 7.01 16.53
N ASN A 96 -3.07 7.82 15.96
CA ASN A 96 -2.84 9.22 15.60
C ASN A 96 -1.62 9.45 14.69
N LEU A 97 -1.29 8.47 13.86
CA LEU A 97 -0.19 8.55 12.90
C LEU A 97 -0.66 9.28 11.64
N LYS A 98 -0.51 10.59 11.65
CA LYS A 98 -0.87 11.45 10.51
C LYS A 98 0.23 11.39 9.45
N LEU A 99 -0.08 10.79 8.31
CA LEU A 99 0.82 10.69 7.16
C LEU A 99 0.30 11.53 5.99
N ASN A 100 1.22 12.05 5.20
CA ASN A 100 0.89 12.55 3.87
C ASN A 100 0.81 11.36 2.93
N PHE A 101 -0.32 11.22 2.23
CA PHE A 101 -0.54 10.10 1.32
C PHE A 101 -0.37 10.49 -0.15
N LEU A 102 0.28 9.62 -0.89
CA LEU A 102 0.25 9.59 -2.35
C LEU A 102 -0.89 8.67 -2.80
N PHE A 103 -1.65 9.14 -3.76
CA PHE A 103 -2.78 8.40 -4.32
C PHE A 103 -2.47 8.05 -5.77
N ARG A 104 -2.60 6.78 -6.15
CA ARG A 104 -2.43 6.35 -7.53
C ARG A 104 -3.49 7.03 -8.41
N LYS A 105 -3.07 7.53 -9.56
CA LYS A 105 -3.99 8.19 -10.52
C LYS A 105 -5.17 7.29 -10.92
N LEU A 106 -4.88 6.00 -11.12
CA LEU A 106 -5.90 5.01 -11.44
C LEU A 106 -6.98 4.93 -10.36
N ASP A 107 -6.57 4.88 -9.08
CA ASP A 107 -7.51 4.79 -7.96
C ASP A 107 -8.38 6.04 -7.90
N GLN A 108 -7.77 7.23 -7.94
CA GLN A 108 -8.49 8.51 -7.92
C GLN A 108 -9.49 8.62 -9.06
N TYR A 109 -9.08 8.21 -10.27
CA TYR A 109 -9.95 8.21 -11.44
C TYR A 109 -11.10 7.21 -11.32
N SER A 110 -10.85 6.04 -10.76
CA SER A 110 -11.82 4.96 -10.63
C SER A 110 -12.85 5.21 -9.53
N TRP A 111 -12.47 5.85 -8.42
CA TRP A 111 -13.33 6.02 -7.24
C TRP A 111 -14.65 6.75 -7.54
N GLN A 112 -14.66 7.70 -8.46
CA GLN A 112 -15.89 8.38 -8.88
C GLN A 112 -16.97 7.44 -9.42
N TYR A 113 -16.57 6.23 -9.88
CA TYR A 113 -17.46 5.21 -10.43
C TYR A 113 -17.82 4.11 -9.44
N CYS A 114 -17.21 4.10 -8.23
CA CYS A 114 -17.36 3.02 -7.24
C CYS A 114 -18.56 3.18 -6.31
N ASN A 115 -19.40 4.20 -6.47
CA ASN A 115 -20.44 4.59 -5.53
C ASN A 115 -21.77 3.82 -5.65
N LYS A 116 -21.96 3.01 -6.70
CA LYS A 116 -23.21 2.28 -6.99
C LYS A 116 -23.06 0.77 -7.14
N GLY A 117 -22.00 0.20 -6.56
CA GLY A 117 -21.72 -1.23 -6.59
C GLY A 117 -21.15 -1.74 -7.92
N PHE A 118 -20.74 -3.03 -7.93
CA PHE A 118 -19.98 -3.65 -9.01
C PHE A 118 -20.71 -3.62 -10.37
N PHE A 119 -22.00 -3.93 -10.40
CA PHE A 119 -22.75 -3.98 -11.67
C PHE A 119 -22.84 -2.64 -12.38
N ASN A 120 -22.82 -1.55 -11.63
CA ASN A 120 -22.70 -0.22 -12.22
C ASN A 120 -21.25 0.06 -12.62
N PHE A 121 -20.28 -0.26 -11.76
CA PHE A 121 -18.86 -0.03 -11.98
C PHE A 121 -18.34 -0.71 -13.25
N LYS A 122 -18.74 -1.96 -13.52
CA LYS A 122 -18.30 -2.72 -14.70
C LYS A 122 -18.53 -1.99 -16.02
N ASN A 123 -19.57 -1.13 -16.11
CA ASN A 123 -19.88 -0.38 -17.32
C ASN A 123 -18.83 0.71 -17.61
N TYR A 124 -18.04 1.10 -16.61
CA TYR A 124 -16.99 2.11 -16.71
C TYR A 124 -15.60 1.52 -16.91
N ILE A 125 -15.44 0.18 -16.79
CA ILE A 125 -14.13 -0.49 -16.95
C ILE A 125 -13.47 -0.13 -18.30
N PRO A 126 -14.15 -0.15 -19.46
CA PRO A 126 -13.53 0.24 -20.72
C PRO A 126 -12.98 1.67 -20.70
N LYS A 127 -13.70 2.59 -20.07
CA LYS A 127 -13.29 4.00 -19.92
C LYS A 127 -12.08 4.13 -18.98
N ILE A 128 -12.04 3.33 -17.91
CA ILE A 128 -10.93 3.30 -16.95
C ILE A 128 -9.67 2.74 -17.61
N ILE A 129 -9.81 1.69 -18.43
CA ILE A 129 -8.69 1.12 -19.19
C ILE A 129 -8.15 2.14 -20.20
N ALA A 130 -9.03 2.84 -20.92
CA ALA A 130 -8.62 3.88 -21.87
C ALA A 130 -7.89 5.06 -21.19
N PHE A 131 -8.14 5.31 -19.92
CA PHE A 131 -7.40 6.33 -19.15
C PHE A 131 -5.96 5.92 -18.86
N LEU A 132 -5.65 4.62 -18.85
CA LEU A 132 -4.30 4.08 -18.63
C LEU A 132 -3.46 3.99 -19.92
N SER A 133 -4.12 4.09 -21.07
CA SER A 133 -3.47 4.02 -22.39
C SER A 133 -2.94 5.39 -22.82
#